data_0f20b087e7ffbd46407602f6fc8cbe51
#
_entry.id   0f20b087e7ffbd46407602f6fc8cbe51
#
_cell.length_a   1.000
_cell.length_b   1.000
_cell.length_c   1.000
_cell.angle_alpha   90.00
_cell.angle_beta   90.00
_cell.angle_gamma   90.00
#
_symmetry.space_group_name_H-M   'P 1'
#
loop_
_entity.id
_entity.type
_entity.pdbx_description
1 polymer ?
#
loop_
_entity_poly.entity_id
_entity_poly.type
_entity_poly.pdbx_seq_one_letter_code
_entity_poly.pdbx_strand_id
1 'polypeptide(L)'
;MSLFTLVLFGASIANGKSTKLITSWKNPEYSGPRFHKILVLGMSGKPGVRADFEDALSKLVGHDGVEAIPGNTILLRPEDTKLDLNYLKTQIREFKIDAVIVSRLVKVETNVTYIPGQPYMMPYPYYNSFYGYYGAVYPVVYSPDYLREDKTVRIETNVYDTRSPEGTIVWTGISDTFNPRSADKAIDGVTKLIVKELQKEGIL
;
A
#
# COMPACT_ATOMS: atom_id res chain seq x y z
N MET A 1 -26.74 -5.70 49.36
CA MET A 1 -27.11 -5.56 47.94
C MET A 1 -25.84 -5.19 47.15
N SER A 2 -25.27 -6.15 46.50
CA SER A 2 -24.01 -5.98 45.77
C SER A 2 -24.33 -5.79 44.29
N LEU A 3 -23.94 -4.65 43.74
CA LEU A 3 -24.16 -4.29 42.32
C LEU A 3 -23.07 -4.93 41.49
N PHE A 4 -23.42 -5.93 40.69
CA PHE A 4 -22.52 -6.56 39.71
C PHE A 4 -22.52 -5.72 38.45
N THR A 5 -21.45 -4.98 38.22
CA THR A 5 -21.26 -4.22 36.97
C THR A 5 -20.74 -5.17 35.87
N LEU A 6 -21.63 -5.48 34.94
CA LEU A 6 -21.31 -6.27 33.73
C LEU A 6 -20.49 -5.41 32.74
N VAL A 7 -19.20 -5.62 32.68
CA VAL A 7 -18.32 -5.01 31.65
C VAL A 7 -18.49 -5.80 30.37
N LEU A 8 -19.24 -5.25 29.42
CA LEU A 8 -19.31 -5.73 28.04
C LEU A 8 -17.99 -5.40 27.33
N PHE A 9 -17.13 -6.40 27.17
CA PHE A 9 -16.01 -6.35 26.24
C PHE A 9 -16.54 -6.37 24.80
N GLY A 10 -16.73 -5.19 24.22
CA GLY A 10 -16.95 -5.03 22.79
C GLY A 10 -15.69 -5.50 22.05
N ALA A 11 -15.76 -6.63 21.38
CA ALA A 11 -14.73 -7.04 20.42
C ALA A 11 -14.73 -6.03 19.27
N SER A 12 -13.84 -5.04 19.33
CA SER A 12 -13.52 -4.19 18.21
C SER A 12 -12.94 -5.11 17.10
N ILE A 13 -13.72 -5.32 16.05
CA ILE A 13 -13.21 -5.89 14.81
C ILE A 13 -12.18 -4.85 14.31
N ALA A 14 -10.92 -5.08 14.62
CA ALA A 14 -9.81 -4.31 14.06
C ALA A 14 -9.86 -4.52 12.53
N ASN A 15 -10.39 -3.52 11.80
CA ASN A 15 -10.19 -3.40 10.37
C ASN A 15 -8.68 -3.25 10.15
N GLY A 16 -7.99 -4.38 10.05
CA GLY A 16 -6.56 -4.42 9.82
C GLY A 16 -6.27 -3.65 8.54
N LYS A 17 -5.47 -2.58 8.66
CA LYS A 17 -5.01 -1.82 7.49
C LYS A 17 -4.49 -2.81 6.47
N SER A 18 -5.04 -2.79 5.26
CA SER A 18 -4.62 -3.68 4.17
C SER A 18 -3.17 -3.41 3.74
N THR A 19 -2.62 -2.22 4.05
CA THR A 19 -1.25 -1.82 3.72
C THR A 19 -0.43 -1.60 4.98
N LYS A 20 0.76 -2.21 5.05
CA LYS A 20 1.68 -2.14 6.19
C LYS A 20 3.10 -1.87 5.72
N LEU A 21 3.84 -1.08 6.50
CA LEU A 21 5.29 -0.97 6.38
C LEU A 21 5.93 -2.24 6.95
N ILE A 22 6.79 -2.88 6.17
CA ILE A 22 7.50 -4.10 6.56
C ILE A 22 8.84 -3.74 7.18
N THR A 23 9.55 -2.83 6.53
CA THR A 23 10.83 -2.29 7.01
C THR A 23 11.05 -0.91 6.43
N SER A 24 11.80 -0.09 7.15
CA SER A 24 12.30 1.19 6.67
C SER A 24 13.66 1.49 7.26
N TRP A 25 14.39 2.34 6.56
CA TRP A 25 15.67 2.88 7.01
C TRP A 25 15.75 4.35 6.60
N LYS A 26 16.21 5.19 7.53
CA LYS A 26 16.54 6.59 7.28
C LYS A 26 18.04 6.74 7.40
N ASN A 27 18.64 7.50 6.50
CA ASN A 27 20.07 7.77 6.53
C ASN A 27 20.43 8.59 7.80
N PRO A 28 21.16 8.01 8.76
CA PRO A 28 21.49 8.69 10.00
C PRO A 28 22.48 9.86 9.81
N GLU A 29 23.23 9.86 8.71
CA GLU A 29 24.19 10.92 8.39
C GLU A 29 23.54 12.06 7.58
N TYR A 30 22.27 11.88 7.16
CA TYR A 30 21.59 12.91 6.41
C TYR A 30 21.07 14.03 7.31
N SER A 31 21.64 15.22 7.14
CA SER A 31 21.28 16.46 7.86
C SER A 31 20.92 17.60 6.89
N GLY A 32 20.53 17.26 5.67
CA GLY A 32 20.17 18.23 4.64
C GLY A 32 18.93 19.06 5.00
N PRO A 33 18.76 20.22 4.37
CA PRO A 33 17.59 21.06 4.57
C PRO A 33 16.32 20.39 4.04
N ARG A 34 15.18 20.90 4.51
CA ARG A 34 13.86 20.45 4.05
C ARG A 34 13.73 20.54 2.51
N PHE A 35 13.01 19.62 1.93
CA PHE A 35 12.72 19.64 0.50
C PHE A 35 11.57 20.60 0.17
N HIS A 36 11.70 21.27 -0.98
CA HIS A 36 10.70 22.21 -1.48
C HIS A 36 10.09 21.77 -2.81
N LYS A 37 10.85 21.03 -3.62
CA LYS A 37 10.41 20.58 -4.93
C LYS A 37 10.75 19.12 -5.17
N ILE A 38 9.74 18.29 -5.13
CA ILE A 38 9.88 16.82 -5.13
C ILE A 38 9.33 16.24 -6.44
N LEU A 39 10.14 15.47 -7.15
CA LEU A 39 9.70 14.65 -8.28
C LEU A 39 9.22 13.29 -7.78
N VAL A 40 8.04 12.86 -8.21
CA VAL A 40 7.48 11.55 -7.87
C VAL A 40 7.55 10.62 -9.08
N LEU A 41 8.21 9.48 -8.93
CA LEU A 41 8.42 8.49 -9.97
C LEU A 41 7.82 7.14 -9.60
N GLY A 42 6.99 6.59 -10.47
CA GLY A 42 6.50 5.22 -10.43
C GLY A 42 7.27 4.34 -11.42
N MET A 43 7.78 3.20 -10.96
CA MET A 43 8.44 2.18 -11.79
C MET A 43 7.48 1.01 -12.00
N SER A 44 6.61 1.13 -13.01
CA SER A 44 5.64 0.11 -13.40
C SER A 44 5.67 -0.09 -14.91
N GLY A 45 5.60 -1.34 -15.37
CA GLY A 45 5.44 -1.66 -16.78
C GLY A 45 4.03 -1.37 -17.35
N LYS A 46 3.11 -0.88 -16.51
CA LYS A 46 1.76 -0.48 -16.91
C LYS A 46 1.63 1.04 -16.84
N PRO A 47 1.60 1.76 -17.97
CA PRO A 47 1.62 3.23 -17.99
C PRO A 47 0.50 3.88 -17.19
N GLY A 48 -0.75 3.38 -17.30
CA GLY A 48 -1.87 3.89 -16.53
C GLY A 48 -1.65 3.76 -15.01
N VAL A 49 -1.22 2.58 -14.54
CA VAL A 49 -0.92 2.35 -13.11
C VAL A 49 0.21 3.26 -12.61
N ARG A 50 1.20 3.53 -13.48
CA ARG A 50 2.28 4.45 -13.17
C ARG A 50 1.76 5.87 -12.97
N ALA A 51 0.98 6.39 -13.94
CA ALA A 51 0.43 7.73 -13.87
C ALA A 51 -0.48 7.91 -12.64
N ASP A 52 -1.39 6.96 -12.40
CA ASP A 52 -2.28 6.98 -11.24
C ASP A 52 -1.50 7.03 -9.91
N PHE A 53 -0.40 6.28 -9.82
CA PHE A 53 0.48 6.30 -8.63
C PHE A 53 1.20 7.64 -8.47
N GLU A 54 1.82 8.14 -9.55
CA GLU A 54 2.57 9.40 -9.54
C GLU A 54 1.64 10.58 -9.17
N ASP A 55 0.44 10.63 -9.72
CA ASP A 55 -0.56 11.66 -9.44
C ASP A 55 -1.08 11.56 -7.99
N ALA A 56 -1.41 10.36 -7.54
CA ALA A 56 -1.93 10.13 -6.18
C ALA A 56 -0.89 10.51 -5.11
N LEU A 57 0.37 10.12 -5.30
CA LEU A 57 1.43 10.43 -4.33
C LEU A 57 1.80 11.92 -4.37
N SER A 58 1.93 12.53 -5.57
CA SER A 58 2.22 13.95 -5.71
C SER A 58 1.15 14.82 -5.04
N LYS A 59 -0.13 14.47 -5.19
CA LYS A 59 -1.23 15.16 -4.52
C LYS A 59 -1.13 15.12 -3.00
N LEU A 60 -0.64 14.02 -2.43
CA LEU A 60 -0.50 13.87 -0.97
C LEU A 60 0.78 14.51 -0.42
N VAL A 61 1.84 14.58 -1.22
CA VAL A 61 3.12 15.20 -0.85
C VAL A 61 3.07 16.73 -1.02
N GLY A 62 2.34 17.22 -2.03
CA GLY A 62 2.28 18.63 -2.42
C GLY A 62 1.44 19.50 -1.48
N HIS A 63 1.91 19.72 -0.26
CA HIS A 63 1.31 20.62 0.72
C HIS A 63 2.39 21.25 1.63
N ASP A 64 2.02 22.20 2.49
CA ASP A 64 2.90 22.86 3.46
C ASP A 64 4.17 23.49 2.85
N GLY A 65 4.05 24.07 1.64
CA GLY A 65 5.13 24.72 0.92
C GLY A 65 6.03 23.77 0.12
N VAL A 66 5.63 22.50 -0.03
CA VAL A 66 6.26 21.52 -0.91
C VAL A 66 5.52 21.49 -2.25
N GLU A 67 6.23 21.68 -3.36
CA GLU A 67 5.74 21.44 -4.71
C GLU A 67 6.07 20.01 -5.11
N ALA A 68 5.08 19.16 -5.34
CA ALA A 68 5.29 17.79 -5.80
C ALA A 68 4.87 17.65 -7.28
N ILE A 69 5.78 17.17 -8.11
CA ILE A 69 5.61 17.03 -9.56
C ILE A 69 5.52 15.54 -9.90
N PRO A 70 4.38 15.07 -10.47
CA PRO A 70 4.30 13.71 -10.97
C PRO A 70 5.17 13.55 -12.23
N GLY A 71 5.90 12.43 -12.30
CA GLY A 71 6.85 12.16 -13.38
C GLY A 71 6.20 12.07 -14.76
N ASN A 72 4.95 11.63 -14.82
CA ASN A 72 4.17 11.55 -16.07
C ASN A 72 3.93 12.92 -16.74
N THR A 73 4.08 14.03 -16.02
CA THR A 73 3.89 15.38 -16.56
C THR A 73 5.15 15.96 -17.19
N ILE A 74 6.34 15.61 -16.70
CA ILE A 74 7.60 16.20 -17.18
C ILE A 74 8.52 15.21 -17.88
N LEU A 75 8.31 13.90 -17.66
CA LEU A 75 9.10 12.85 -18.26
C LEU A 75 8.30 12.13 -19.35
N LEU A 76 8.44 12.60 -20.58
CA LEU A 76 7.84 11.94 -21.74
C LEU A 76 8.56 10.61 -21.95
N ARG A 77 7.90 9.52 -21.58
CA ARG A 77 8.36 8.15 -21.87
C ARG A 77 7.47 7.56 -22.96
N PRO A 78 8.01 7.14 -24.07
CA PRO A 78 7.34 6.15 -24.92
C PRO A 78 7.08 4.89 -24.06
N GLU A 79 5.95 4.23 -24.30
CA GLU A 79 5.62 2.98 -23.62
C GLU A 79 6.79 1.99 -23.77
N ASP A 80 7.13 1.28 -22.68
CA ASP A 80 8.16 0.24 -22.61
C ASP A 80 9.64 0.67 -22.80
N THR A 81 9.94 1.96 -22.83
CA THR A 81 11.33 2.42 -22.89
C THR A 81 11.91 2.77 -21.53
N LYS A 82 13.20 2.41 -21.32
CA LYS A 82 13.97 2.92 -20.19
C LYS A 82 14.11 4.43 -20.31
N LEU A 83 13.95 5.13 -19.20
CA LEU A 83 14.22 6.55 -19.13
C LEU A 83 15.73 6.79 -19.40
N ASP A 84 16.06 7.68 -20.31
CA ASP A 84 17.43 8.15 -20.52
C ASP A 84 17.91 8.92 -19.30
N LEU A 85 19.04 8.51 -18.72
CA LEU A 85 19.60 9.13 -17.51
C LEU A 85 20.02 10.58 -17.73
N ASN A 86 20.51 10.93 -18.92
CA ASN A 86 20.89 12.31 -19.22
C ASN A 86 19.67 13.20 -19.36
N TYR A 87 18.61 12.68 -19.97
CA TYR A 87 17.32 13.37 -20.03
C TYR A 87 16.75 13.58 -18.61
N LEU A 88 16.75 12.55 -17.75
CA LEU A 88 16.31 12.69 -16.36
C LEU A 88 17.14 13.72 -15.59
N LYS A 89 18.47 13.66 -15.68
CA LYS A 89 19.37 14.65 -15.04
C LYS A 89 19.10 16.08 -15.54
N THR A 90 18.77 16.24 -16.83
CA THR A 90 18.40 17.53 -17.42
C THR A 90 17.11 18.04 -16.82
N GLN A 91 16.06 17.22 -16.78
CA GLN A 91 14.76 17.61 -16.22
C GLN A 91 14.88 17.97 -14.72
N ILE A 92 15.62 17.20 -13.93
CA ILE A 92 15.87 17.51 -12.51
C ILE A 92 16.49 18.92 -12.36
N ARG A 93 17.44 19.28 -13.21
CA ARG A 93 18.10 20.60 -13.17
C ARG A 93 17.17 21.73 -13.65
N GLU A 94 16.49 21.54 -14.79
CA GLU A 94 15.59 22.54 -15.39
C GLU A 94 14.44 22.89 -14.45
N PHE A 95 13.83 21.90 -13.86
CA PHE A 95 12.73 22.07 -12.90
C PHE A 95 13.20 22.41 -11.49
N LYS A 96 14.52 22.45 -11.22
CA LYS A 96 15.11 22.71 -9.89
C LYS A 96 14.57 21.76 -8.83
N ILE A 97 14.51 20.48 -9.16
CA ILE A 97 14.03 19.42 -8.26
C ILE A 97 15.11 19.15 -7.23
N ASP A 98 14.78 19.21 -5.95
CA ASP A 98 15.69 19.00 -4.83
C ASP A 98 15.58 17.62 -4.21
N ALA A 99 14.47 16.90 -4.48
CA ALA A 99 14.34 15.49 -4.10
C ALA A 99 13.56 14.66 -5.13
N VAL A 100 13.81 13.35 -5.12
CA VAL A 100 13.06 12.38 -5.90
C VAL A 100 12.51 11.29 -4.95
N ILE A 101 11.22 11.05 -5.02
CA ILE A 101 10.58 9.87 -4.44
C ILE A 101 10.35 8.88 -5.58
N VAL A 102 11.00 7.73 -5.52
CA VAL A 102 10.85 6.68 -6.52
C VAL A 102 10.29 5.41 -5.88
N SER A 103 9.21 4.89 -6.45
CA SER A 103 8.59 3.64 -6.00
C SER A 103 8.58 2.60 -7.12
N ARG A 104 8.90 1.36 -6.78
CA ARG A 104 8.84 0.25 -7.71
C ARG A 104 8.02 -0.92 -7.16
N LEU A 105 7.31 -1.58 -8.04
CA LEU A 105 6.69 -2.86 -7.74
C LEU A 105 7.79 -3.92 -7.63
N VAL A 106 7.96 -4.52 -6.44
CA VAL A 106 8.93 -5.60 -6.22
C VAL A 106 8.36 -6.93 -6.66
N LYS A 107 7.15 -7.25 -6.18
CA LYS A 107 6.46 -8.50 -6.52
C LYS A 107 4.96 -8.42 -6.24
N VAL A 108 4.24 -9.31 -6.92
CA VAL A 108 2.86 -9.66 -6.59
C VAL A 108 2.85 -11.15 -6.30
N GLU A 109 2.51 -11.52 -5.08
CA GLU A 109 2.32 -12.92 -4.68
C GLU A 109 0.83 -13.22 -4.61
N THR A 110 0.44 -14.37 -5.13
CA THR A 110 -0.90 -14.92 -4.98
C THR A 110 -0.79 -16.30 -4.37
N ASN A 111 -1.33 -16.46 -3.16
CA ASN A 111 -1.38 -17.73 -2.46
C ASN A 111 -2.81 -18.27 -2.56
N VAL A 112 -2.95 -19.47 -3.08
CA VAL A 112 -4.24 -20.16 -3.17
C VAL A 112 -4.31 -21.19 -2.05
N THR A 113 -5.31 -21.05 -1.16
CA THR A 113 -5.55 -21.96 -0.06
C THR A 113 -6.87 -22.67 -0.28
N TYR A 114 -6.84 -23.99 -0.29
CA TYR A 114 -8.05 -24.80 -0.30
C TYR A 114 -8.67 -24.79 1.10
N ILE A 115 -9.92 -24.38 1.18
CA ILE A 115 -10.72 -24.41 2.42
C ILE A 115 -11.74 -25.52 2.27
N PRO A 116 -11.54 -26.68 2.92
CA PRO A 116 -12.52 -27.76 2.89
C PRO A 116 -13.81 -27.31 3.56
N GLY A 117 -14.94 -27.64 2.94
CA GLY A 117 -16.24 -27.48 3.57
C GLY A 117 -16.29 -28.24 4.88
N GLN A 118 -16.53 -27.55 5.98
CA GLN A 118 -16.61 -28.17 7.31
C GLN A 118 -18.02 -28.67 7.55
N PRO A 119 -18.23 -29.99 7.81
CA PRO A 119 -19.50 -30.43 8.33
C PRO A 119 -19.67 -29.90 9.76
N TYR A 120 -20.52 -28.90 9.91
CA TYR A 120 -20.84 -28.37 11.23
C TYR A 120 -21.69 -29.37 11.98
N MET A 121 -21.14 -30.04 12.99
CA MET A 121 -21.95 -30.86 13.90
C MET A 121 -22.76 -29.95 14.83
N MET A 122 -24.06 -29.81 14.54
CA MET A 122 -24.96 -29.09 15.44
C MET A 122 -25.33 -29.91 16.67
N PRO A 123 -25.47 -29.29 17.85
CA PRO A 123 -25.91 -29.98 19.07
C PRO A 123 -27.36 -30.49 18.95
N TYR A 124 -27.61 -31.61 19.59
CA TYR A 124 -28.81 -32.46 19.64
C TYR A 124 -30.22 -31.83 19.70
N PRO A 125 -30.48 -30.59 20.18
CA PRO A 125 -31.84 -30.07 20.34
C PRO A 125 -32.65 -29.87 19.06
N TYR A 126 -31.98 -29.79 17.90
CA TYR A 126 -32.63 -29.46 16.61
C TYR A 126 -33.33 -30.65 15.93
N TYR A 127 -33.09 -31.89 16.44
CA TYR A 127 -33.68 -33.09 15.86
C TYR A 127 -35.15 -33.33 16.25
N ASN A 128 -35.67 -32.54 17.18
CA ASN A 128 -37.02 -32.72 17.69
C ASN A 128 -38.14 -32.14 16.79
N SER A 129 -37.79 -31.40 15.71
CA SER A 129 -38.75 -30.95 14.70
C SER A 129 -38.14 -31.00 13.30
N PHE A 130 -38.93 -31.37 12.32
CA PHE A 130 -38.51 -31.42 10.93
C PHE A 130 -38.04 -30.07 10.41
N TYR A 131 -38.77 -28.99 10.71
CA TYR A 131 -38.40 -27.64 10.26
C TYR A 131 -37.13 -27.10 10.95
N GLY A 132 -36.93 -27.41 12.24
CA GLY A 132 -35.71 -27.10 12.94
C GLY A 132 -34.49 -27.82 12.38
N TYR A 133 -34.63 -29.12 12.14
CA TYR A 133 -33.62 -29.95 11.48
C TYR A 133 -33.27 -29.42 10.07
N TYR A 134 -34.29 -29.23 9.23
CA TYR A 134 -34.14 -28.80 7.85
C TYR A 134 -33.45 -27.40 7.77
N GLY A 135 -33.91 -26.43 8.57
CA GLY A 135 -33.32 -25.10 8.62
C GLY A 135 -31.90 -25.07 9.14
N ALA A 136 -31.52 -25.98 10.04
CA ALA A 136 -30.18 -26.09 10.59
C ALA A 136 -29.19 -26.84 9.70
N VAL A 137 -29.66 -27.91 9.03
CA VAL A 137 -28.79 -28.81 8.25
C VAL A 137 -28.66 -28.36 6.80
N TYR A 138 -29.69 -27.76 6.21
CA TYR A 138 -29.70 -27.35 4.81
C TYR A 138 -28.54 -26.40 4.44
N PRO A 139 -28.22 -25.35 5.21
CA PRO A 139 -27.08 -24.46 4.92
C PRO A 139 -25.72 -25.15 5.00
N VAL A 140 -25.60 -26.18 5.85
CA VAL A 140 -24.32 -26.90 6.09
C VAL A 140 -24.01 -27.85 4.94
N VAL A 141 -25.04 -28.57 4.44
CA VAL A 141 -24.92 -29.53 3.31
C VAL A 141 -24.53 -28.83 2.03
N TYR A 142 -24.91 -27.54 1.88
CA TYR A 142 -24.64 -26.73 0.69
C TYR A 142 -23.50 -25.73 0.86
N SER A 143 -22.65 -25.87 1.88
CA SER A 143 -21.39 -25.12 1.96
C SER A 143 -20.32 -25.85 1.17
N PRO A 144 -20.12 -25.56 -0.12
CA PRO A 144 -19.10 -26.24 -0.91
C PRO A 144 -17.71 -25.83 -0.43
N ASP A 145 -16.74 -26.69 -0.68
CA ASP A 145 -15.33 -26.33 -0.61
C ASP A 145 -15.07 -25.11 -1.49
N TYR A 146 -14.18 -24.24 -1.07
CA TYR A 146 -13.78 -23.09 -1.88
C TYR A 146 -12.28 -22.85 -1.82
N LEU A 147 -11.77 -22.28 -2.92
CA LEU A 147 -10.40 -21.80 -2.98
C LEU A 147 -10.37 -20.33 -2.52
N ARG A 148 -9.52 -20.04 -1.55
CA ARG A 148 -9.25 -18.67 -1.12
C ARG A 148 -7.95 -18.21 -1.75
N GLU A 149 -8.02 -17.11 -2.50
CA GLU A 149 -6.85 -16.43 -3.04
C GLU A 149 -6.47 -15.27 -2.13
N ASP A 150 -5.27 -15.33 -1.57
CA ASP A 150 -4.67 -14.24 -0.80
C ASP A 150 -3.58 -13.57 -1.64
N LYS A 151 -3.76 -12.29 -1.96
CA LYS A 151 -2.86 -11.51 -2.81
C LYS A 151 -2.05 -10.52 -1.98
N THR A 152 -0.74 -10.50 -2.17
CA THR A 152 0.15 -9.51 -1.55
C THR A 152 0.89 -8.74 -2.63
N VAL A 153 0.80 -7.41 -2.57
CA VAL A 153 1.51 -6.48 -3.46
C VAL A 153 2.62 -5.81 -2.67
N ARG A 154 3.88 -6.08 -3.01
CA ARG A 154 5.07 -5.50 -2.37
C ARG A 154 5.64 -4.36 -3.18
N ILE A 155 5.81 -3.21 -2.53
CA ILE A 155 6.36 -2.00 -3.12
C ILE A 155 7.56 -1.53 -2.28
N GLU A 156 8.64 -1.19 -2.97
CA GLU A 156 9.80 -0.49 -2.42
C GLU A 156 9.71 0.98 -2.81
N THR A 157 9.95 1.86 -1.84
CA THR A 157 10.01 3.31 -2.05
C THR A 157 11.30 3.86 -1.50
N ASN A 158 11.97 4.69 -2.30
CA ASN A 158 13.22 5.36 -1.93
C ASN A 158 13.06 6.87 -2.10
N VAL A 159 13.69 7.64 -1.21
CA VAL A 159 13.78 9.10 -1.28
C VAL A 159 15.25 9.48 -1.44
N TYR A 160 15.53 10.26 -2.47
CA TYR A 160 16.86 10.77 -2.77
C TYR A 160 16.88 12.30 -2.73
N ASP A 161 17.91 12.86 -2.09
CA ASP A 161 18.29 14.27 -2.26
C ASP A 161 19.09 14.41 -3.56
N THR A 162 18.58 15.22 -4.49
CA THR A 162 19.19 15.41 -5.83
C THR A 162 20.08 16.66 -5.93
N ARG A 163 20.31 17.37 -4.83
CA ARG A 163 21.20 18.54 -4.80
C ARG A 163 22.67 18.13 -4.93
N SER A 164 23.00 16.90 -4.57
CA SER A 164 24.31 16.31 -4.89
C SER A 164 24.30 15.69 -6.29
N PRO A 165 25.45 15.68 -7.01
CA PRO A 165 25.51 15.20 -8.42
C PRO A 165 25.03 13.77 -8.62
N GLU A 166 25.30 12.89 -7.66
CA GLU A 166 24.95 11.45 -7.74
C GLU A 166 23.62 11.11 -7.05
N GLY A 167 23.04 12.08 -6.34
CA GLY A 167 21.88 11.84 -5.48
C GLY A 167 22.25 11.10 -4.18
N THR A 168 21.78 11.58 -3.04
CA THR A 168 22.04 10.95 -1.74
C THR A 168 20.76 10.28 -1.26
N ILE A 169 20.83 8.99 -0.91
CA ILE A 169 19.68 8.32 -0.32
C ILE A 169 19.37 8.88 1.06
N VAL A 170 18.12 9.25 1.27
CA VAL A 170 17.62 9.84 2.53
C VAL A 170 16.81 8.83 3.30
N TRP A 171 15.98 8.06 2.58
CA TRP A 171 15.07 7.09 3.19
C TRP A 171 14.75 5.97 2.21
N THR A 172 14.53 4.79 2.74
CA THR A 172 13.99 3.65 2.01
C THR A 172 12.94 2.93 2.84
N GLY A 173 11.95 2.36 2.19
CA GLY A 173 10.92 1.56 2.85
C GLY A 173 10.32 0.49 1.95
N ILE A 174 9.96 -0.63 2.56
CA ILE A 174 9.25 -1.72 1.90
C ILE A 174 7.88 -1.84 2.54
N SER A 175 6.85 -1.84 1.72
CA SER A 175 5.46 -1.99 2.14
C SER A 175 4.78 -3.18 1.46
N ASP A 176 3.88 -3.83 2.17
CA ASP A 176 2.99 -4.87 1.67
C ASP A 176 1.54 -4.41 1.75
N THR A 177 0.79 -4.57 0.66
CA THR A 177 -0.66 -4.40 0.61
C THR A 177 -1.31 -5.76 0.44
N PHE A 178 -2.15 -6.13 1.41
CA PHE A 178 -2.83 -7.42 1.46
C PHE A 178 -4.22 -7.34 0.85
N ASN A 179 -4.55 -8.26 -0.05
CA ASN A 179 -5.84 -8.43 -0.71
C ASN A 179 -6.45 -7.13 -1.23
N PRO A 180 -5.70 -6.31 -2.01
CA PRO A 180 -6.26 -5.10 -2.59
C PRO A 180 -7.37 -5.46 -3.59
N ARG A 181 -8.53 -4.81 -3.46
CA ARG A 181 -9.68 -5.03 -4.36
C ARG A 181 -9.43 -4.56 -5.79
N SER A 182 -8.51 -3.62 -5.98
CA SER A 182 -8.09 -3.08 -7.28
C SER A 182 -6.68 -2.47 -7.17
N ALA A 183 -6.08 -2.11 -8.32
CA ALA A 183 -4.83 -1.36 -8.36
C ALA A 183 -4.96 -0.02 -7.62
N ASP A 184 -6.07 0.70 -7.82
CA ASP A 184 -6.34 2.00 -7.18
C ASP A 184 -6.36 1.89 -5.65
N LYS A 185 -6.94 0.80 -5.11
CA LYS A 185 -6.94 0.57 -3.66
C LYS A 185 -5.56 0.25 -3.11
N ALA A 186 -4.72 -0.43 -3.89
CA ALA A 186 -3.32 -0.65 -3.54
C ALA A 186 -2.55 0.68 -3.55
N ILE A 187 -2.74 1.50 -4.59
CA ILE A 187 -2.14 2.84 -4.74
C ILE A 187 -2.55 3.74 -3.56
N ASP A 188 -3.85 3.85 -3.27
CA ASP A 188 -4.37 4.67 -2.15
C ASP A 188 -3.77 4.23 -0.81
N GLY A 189 -3.68 2.92 -0.57
CA GLY A 189 -3.08 2.39 0.65
C GLY A 189 -1.60 2.71 0.79
N VAL A 190 -0.81 2.47 -0.25
CA VAL A 190 0.65 2.66 -0.20
C VAL A 190 1.04 4.14 -0.19
N THR A 191 0.38 5.00 -0.96
CA THR A 191 0.69 6.44 -1.01
C THR A 191 0.42 7.12 0.33
N LYS A 192 -0.70 6.82 0.98
CA LYS A 192 -1.01 7.29 2.34
C LYS A 192 0.00 6.79 3.39
N LEU A 193 0.42 5.54 3.28
CA LEU A 193 1.43 4.97 4.17
C LEU A 193 2.78 5.68 4.00
N ILE A 194 3.24 5.86 2.76
CA ILE A 194 4.51 6.53 2.45
C ILE A 194 4.52 7.94 3.06
N VAL A 195 3.52 8.77 2.75
CA VAL A 195 3.45 10.14 3.24
C VAL A 195 3.45 10.18 4.77
N LYS A 196 2.65 9.33 5.41
CA LYS A 196 2.62 9.24 6.87
C LYS A 196 4.00 8.90 7.47
N GLU A 197 4.71 7.95 6.89
CA GLU A 197 6.04 7.56 7.40
C GLU A 197 7.09 8.65 7.13
N LEU A 198 7.07 9.30 5.96
CA LEU A 198 7.98 10.40 5.64
C LEU A 198 7.76 11.61 6.55
N GLN A 199 6.50 11.95 6.89
CA GLN A 199 6.18 13.00 7.87
C GLN A 199 6.66 12.63 9.28
N LYS A 200 6.42 11.38 9.71
CA LYS A 200 6.88 10.88 11.02
C LYS A 200 8.41 10.95 11.17
N GLU A 201 9.14 10.71 10.09
CA GLU A 201 10.60 10.78 10.03
C GLU A 201 11.13 12.23 9.84
N GLY A 202 10.25 13.22 9.66
CA GLY A 202 10.60 14.61 9.44
C GLY A 202 11.30 14.87 8.10
N ILE A 203 10.91 14.10 7.06
CA ILE A 203 11.43 14.25 5.69
C ILE A 203 10.51 15.18 4.88
N LEU A 204 9.20 15.13 5.18
CA LEU A 204 8.17 16.02 4.65
C LEU A 204 7.66 16.97 5.72
#